data_e4964a03b6052e6e7f54e1b3d4d899c7
#
_entry.id   e4964a03b6052e6e7f54e1b3d4d899c7
#
_cell.length_a   1.000
_cell.length_b   1.000
_cell.length_c   1.000
_cell.angle_alpha   90.00
_cell.angle_beta   90.00
_cell.angle_gamma   90.00
#
_symmetry.space_group_name_H-M   'P 1'
#
loop_
_entity.id
_entity.type
_entity.pdbx_description
1 polymer ?
#
loop_
_entity_poly.entity_id
_entity_poly.type
_entity_poly.pdbx_seq_one_letter_code
_entity_poly.pdbx_strand_id
1 'polypeptide(L)'
;MLRMMLGLGALALAIMDTTTARAQATAAAAVKKGFIQCGVNTGLAGFSQPDSQGEWRGIDVDLCRAVAAALFGDARKVRYTPLNAQQRFTALQSGEIDVLSRNTSWTIARDAGLGLNFAGINYYDGQGFMVTKKRNVKNAAQLNGATVCVQPGTTTELNLSDYFRSKKMKFKPVVIEKLEEVLNAYFAGRCDVYTTDVSGLIAARASRAANAADHVILPEVISKEPLGPAVRHGDDHWFDLVKWSLFAMIDAEELGLTSKTIDRQEKSANPVVQRFAGASGEFGRMLGIDKRWAYNIIKQVGNYGESFERNLTPLGVARGVNKLWNQGGLMYAPPLR
;
A
#
# COMPACT_ATOMS: atom_id res chain seq x y z
N MET A 1 55.65 -44.99 -20.52
CA MET A 1 55.26 -43.62 -20.19
C MET A 1 53.98 -43.30 -20.94
N LEU A 2 52.84 -43.57 -20.30
CA LEU A 2 51.53 -43.18 -20.83
C LEU A 2 50.52 -43.39 -19.72
N ARG A 3 50.07 -42.34 -19.09
CA ARG A 3 48.82 -42.22 -18.28
C ARG A 3 48.84 -40.90 -17.51
N MET A 4 48.14 -39.90 -18.05
CA MET A 4 47.56 -38.84 -17.23
C MET A 4 46.86 -37.87 -18.19
N MET A 5 45.60 -38.09 -18.45
CA MET A 5 44.61 -37.07 -18.93
C MET A 5 43.24 -37.71 -18.94
N LEU A 6 42.57 -37.65 -17.78
CA LEU A 6 41.10 -37.84 -17.67
C LEU A 6 40.71 -37.31 -16.29
N GLY A 7 40.11 -36.12 -16.25
CA GLY A 7 39.63 -35.57 -14.98
C GLY A 7 39.35 -34.09 -14.98
N LEU A 8 38.66 -33.53 -16.00
CA LEU A 8 38.12 -32.16 -15.96
C LEU A 8 36.86 -32.07 -16.85
N GLY A 9 35.81 -32.73 -16.44
CA GLY A 9 34.59 -32.74 -17.23
C GLY A 9 33.28 -32.86 -16.47
N ALA A 10 33.27 -32.64 -15.15
CA ALA A 10 32.08 -32.91 -14.34
C ALA A 10 31.65 -31.78 -13.37
N LEU A 11 32.12 -30.55 -13.56
CA LEU A 11 31.78 -29.46 -12.59
C LEU A 11 30.97 -28.31 -13.17
N ALA A 12 30.49 -28.42 -14.42
CA ALA A 12 29.80 -27.29 -15.08
C ALA A 12 28.27 -27.39 -15.15
N LEU A 13 27.63 -28.44 -14.64
CA LEU A 13 26.16 -28.65 -14.77
C LEU A 13 25.32 -28.36 -13.51
N ALA A 14 25.94 -27.96 -12.39
CA ALA A 14 25.18 -27.76 -11.13
C ALA A 14 24.80 -26.31 -10.80
N ILE A 15 25.07 -25.33 -11.68
CA ILE A 15 24.88 -23.91 -11.37
C ILE A 15 23.61 -23.33 -11.99
N MET A 16 22.92 -24.04 -12.90
CA MET A 16 21.75 -23.47 -13.60
C MET A 16 20.39 -23.61 -12.87
N ASP A 17 20.27 -24.45 -11.83
CA ASP A 17 18.97 -24.69 -11.17
C ASP A 17 18.67 -23.78 -9.96
N THR A 18 19.64 -23.01 -9.48
CA THR A 18 19.44 -22.21 -8.25
C THR A 18 18.79 -20.85 -8.50
N THR A 19 18.83 -20.32 -9.72
CA THR A 19 18.24 -19.03 -10.05
C THR A 19 16.73 -19.11 -10.31
N THR A 20 16.26 -20.17 -10.95
CA THR A 20 14.81 -20.38 -11.17
C THR A 20 14.05 -20.74 -9.91
N ALA A 21 14.67 -21.41 -8.94
CA ALA A 21 14.06 -21.74 -7.65
C ALA A 21 13.83 -20.52 -6.74
N ARG A 22 14.63 -19.46 -6.87
CA ARG A 22 14.40 -18.19 -6.13
C ARG A 22 13.33 -17.32 -6.75
N ALA A 23 13.11 -17.37 -8.05
CA ALA A 23 12.23 -16.47 -8.79
C ALA A 23 10.71 -16.67 -8.53
N GLN A 24 10.30 -17.70 -7.80
CA GLN A 24 8.91 -17.98 -7.46
C GLN A 24 8.70 -18.36 -5.98
N ALA A 25 9.67 -18.04 -5.13
CA ALA A 25 9.72 -18.56 -3.76
C ALA A 25 8.53 -18.10 -2.92
N THR A 26 8.13 -16.84 -3.02
CA THR A 26 7.04 -16.27 -2.18
C THR A 26 5.68 -16.81 -2.59
N ALA A 27 5.36 -16.84 -3.90
CA ALA A 27 4.09 -17.37 -4.41
C ALA A 27 3.95 -18.89 -4.07
N ALA A 28 5.00 -19.69 -4.30
CA ALA A 28 4.99 -21.11 -3.96
C ALA A 28 4.84 -21.35 -2.45
N ALA A 29 5.53 -20.55 -1.61
CA ALA A 29 5.37 -20.62 -0.16
C ALA A 29 3.96 -20.24 0.29
N ALA A 30 3.37 -19.20 -0.30
CA ALA A 30 1.99 -18.79 -0.02
C ALA A 30 1.00 -19.89 -0.42
N VAL A 31 1.17 -20.51 -1.60
CA VAL A 31 0.33 -21.64 -2.05
C VAL A 31 0.45 -22.82 -1.08
N LYS A 32 1.66 -23.15 -0.64
CA LYS A 32 1.89 -24.23 0.35
C LYS A 32 1.24 -23.92 1.71
N LYS A 33 1.27 -22.65 2.16
CA LYS A 33 0.61 -22.19 3.39
C LYS A 33 -0.93 -22.14 3.24
N GLY A 34 -1.43 -21.96 2.02
CA GLY A 34 -2.85 -21.77 1.70
C GLY A 34 -3.36 -20.34 1.91
N PHE A 35 -2.49 -19.37 2.17
CA PHE A 35 -2.82 -17.95 2.35
C PHE A 35 -1.59 -17.05 2.12
N ILE A 36 -1.83 -15.76 1.89
CA ILE A 36 -0.77 -14.75 1.92
C ILE A 36 -0.70 -14.10 3.31
N GLN A 37 0.51 -13.78 3.77
CA GLN A 37 0.72 -13.01 4.99
C GLN A 37 0.94 -11.54 4.62
N CYS A 38 -0.03 -10.69 4.95
CA CYS A 38 -0.03 -9.28 4.61
C CYS A 38 0.29 -8.40 5.82
N GLY A 39 1.36 -7.59 5.73
CA GLY A 39 1.67 -6.57 6.72
C GLY A 39 0.81 -5.33 6.52
N VAL A 40 0.08 -4.92 7.57
CA VAL A 40 -0.87 -3.82 7.56
C VAL A 40 -0.60 -2.82 8.69
N ASN A 41 -1.26 -1.66 8.68
CA ASN A 41 -1.19 -0.72 9.79
C ASN A 41 -1.92 -1.27 11.03
N THR A 42 -1.57 -0.78 12.21
CA THR A 42 -2.15 -1.20 13.50
C THR A 42 -3.57 -0.67 13.75
N GLY A 43 -4.14 0.14 12.85
CA GLY A 43 -5.49 0.68 13.00
C GLY A 43 -5.72 2.04 12.35
N LEU A 44 -5.17 2.28 11.14
CA LEU A 44 -5.42 3.50 10.38
C LEU A 44 -6.73 3.38 9.60
N ALA A 45 -7.75 4.14 10.01
CA ALA A 45 -9.06 4.14 9.36
C ALA A 45 -8.95 4.44 7.86
N GLY A 46 -9.70 3.72 7.04
CA GLY A 46 -9.70 3.83 5.58
C GLY A 46 -8.54 3.11 4.88
N PHE A 47 -7.42 2.86 5.56
CA PHE A 47 -6.26 2.14 5.02
C PHE A 47 -6.20 0.69 5.50
N SER A 48 -6.06 0.47 6.79
CA SER A 48 -6.14 -0.85 7.40
C SER A 48 -6.53 -0.73 8.87
N GLN A 49 -7.73 -1.20 9.18
CA GLN A 49 -8.29 -1.19 10.52
C GLN A 49 -9.23 -2.39 10.69
N PRO A 50 -9.20 -3.10 11.82
CA PRO A 50 -10.25 -4.07 12.15
C PRO A 50 -11.55 -3.33 12.49
N ASP A 51 -12.69 -3.87 12.04
CA ASP A 51 -14.01 -3.41 12.47
C ASP A 51 -14.39 -4.03 13.83
N SER A 52 -15.61 -3.75 14.30
CA SER A 52 -16.12 -4.25 15.59
C SER A 52 -16.23 -5.77 15.68
N GLN A 53 -16.15 -6.47 14.54
CA GLN A 53 -16.18 -7.94 14.45
C GLN A 53 -14.78 -8.53 14.29
N GLY A 54 -13.75 -7.67 14.26
CA GLY A 54 -12.36 -8.08 14.04
C GLY A 54 -12.00 -8.26 12.55
N GLU A 55 -12.93 -7.96 11.62
CA GLU A 55 -12.68 -8.06 10.19
C GLU A 55 -11.90 -6.84 9.69
N TRP A 56 -10.77 -7.10 9.03
CA TRP A 56 -9.93 -6.06 8.49
C TRP A 56 -10.57 -5.37 7.28
N ARG A 57 -10.52 -4.03 7.26
CA ARG A 57 -11.04 -3.16 6.20
C ARG A 57 -10.06 -2.05 5.86
N GLY A 58 -10.15 -1.56 4.61
CA GLY A 58 -9.34 -0.45 4.13
C GLY A 58 -8.75 -0.72 2.75
N ILE A 59 -8.24 0.33 2.10
CA ILE A 59 -7.68 0.26 0.75
C ILE A 59 -6.42 -0.63 0.69
N ASP A 60 -5.60 -0.65 1.74
CA ASP A 60 -4.43 -1.51 1.85
C ASP A 60 -4.84 -2.99 2.05
N VAL A 61 -5.92 -3.22 2.80
CA VAL A 61 -6.52 -4.55 3.02
C VAL A 61 -7.12 -5.08 1.73
N ASP A 62 -7.84 -4.25 0.98
CA ASP A 62 -8.44 -4.63 -0.31
C ASP A 62 -7.38 -5.05 -1.32
N LEU A 63 -6.21 -4.39 -1.33
CA LEU A 63 -5.09 -4.82 -2.17
C LEU A 63 -4.59 -6.22 -1.79
N CYS A 64 -4.42 -6.51 -0.50
CA CYS A 64 -4.03 -7.86 -0.08
C CYS A 64 -5.08 -8.92 -0.46
N ARG A 65 -6.36 -8.57 -0.37
CA ARG A 65 -7.46 -9.42 -0.86
C ARG A 65 -7.42 -9.61 -2.37
N ALA A 66 -7.07 -8.56 -3.13
CA ALA A 66 -6.90 -8.65 -4.57
C ALA A 66 -5.77 -9.61 -4.97
N VAL A 67 -4.61 -9.54 -4.28
CA VAL A 67 -3.51 -10.50 -4.50
C VAL A 67 -3.94 -11.94 -4.16
N ALA A 68 -4.69 -12.14 -3.07
CA ALA A 68 -5.19 -13.46 -2.71
C ALA A 68 -6.24 -13.97 -3.72
N ALA A 69 -7.14 -13.12 -4.20
CA ALA A 69 -8.11 -13.45 -5.24
C ALA A 69 -7.41 -13.85 -6.55
N ALA A 70 -6.32 -13.16 -6.91
CA ALA A 70 -5.53 -13.50 -8.09
C ALA A 70 -4.82 -14.86 -7.93
N LEU A 71 -4.16 -15.10 -6.81
CA LEU A 71 -3.34 -16.29 -6.58
C LEU A 71 -4.18 -17.54 -6.32
N PHE A 72 -5.23 -17.41 -5.51
CA PHE A 72 -6.01 -18.55 -5.02
C PHE A 72 -7.42 -18.65 -5.58
N GLY A 73 -7.91 -17.64 -6.32
CA GLY A 73 -9.31 -17.52 -6.67
C GLY A 73 -10.22 -17.21 -5.46
N ASP A 74 -9.65 -16.89 -4.29
CA ASP A 74 -10.39 -16.60 -3.05
C ASP A 74 -9.73 -15.44 -2.27
N ALA A 75 -10.41 -14.30 -2.23
CA ALA A 75 -9.96 -13.09 -1.54
C ALA A 75 -9.83 -13.24 -0.01
N ARG A 76 -10.39 -14.29 0.59
CA ARG A 76 -10.33 -14.55 2.03
C ARG A 76 -9.04 -15.25 2.46
N LYS A 77 -8.23 -15.73 1.52
CA LYS A 77 -6.96 -16.41 1.79
C LYS A 77 -5.85 -15.42 2.12
N VAL A 78 -6.11 -14.56 3.08
CA VAL A 78 -5.18 -13.56 3.63
C VAL A 78 -5.16 -13.65 5.14
N ARG A 79 -3.97 -13.55 5.73
CA ARG A 79 -3.77 -13.27 7.15
C ARG A 79 -3.06 -11.94 7.31
N TYR A 80 -3.46 -11.16 8.29
CA TYR A 80 -2.94 -9.83 8.50
C TYR A 80 -2.00 -9.80 9.69
N THR A 81 -0.83 -9.14 9.52
CA THR A 81 0.11 -8.82 10.59
C THR A 81 0.08 -7.32 10.80
N PRO A 82 -0.52 -6.82 11.90
CA PRO A 82 -0.46 -5.41 12.22
C PRO A 82 0.95 -5.02 12.66
N LEU A 83 1.54 -4.03 11.98
CA LEU A 83 2.91 -3.58 12.19
C LEU A 83 2.93 -2.07 12.44
N ASN A 84 3.76 -1.61 13.37
CA ASN A 84 4.04 -0.19 13.51
C ASN A 84 5.03 0.30 12.43
N ALA A 85 5.37 1.60 12.44
CA ALA A 85 6.20 2.18 11.38
C ALA A 85 7.66 1.67 11.41
N GLN A 86 8.20 1.29 12.57
CA GLN A 86 9.56 0.79 12.71
C GLN A 86 9.69 -0.69 12.35
N GLN A 87 8.69 -1.51 12.70
CA GLN A 87 8.72 -2.97 12.51
C GLN A 87 8.51 -3.41 11.06
N ARG A 88 7.75 -2.63 10.26
CA ARG A 88 7.24 -3.05 8.94
C ARG A 88 8.31 -3.53 7.96
N PHE A 89 9.46 -2.86 7.92
CA PHE A 89 10.50 -3.21 6.96
C PHE A 89 11.27 -4.47 7.38
N THR A 90 11.57 -4.62 8.67
CA THR A 90 12.20 -5.82 9.21
C THR A 90 11.31 -7.04 9.01
N ALA A 91 10.00 -6.92 9.26
CA ALA A 91 9.04 -8.00 9.03
C ALA A 91 8.98 -8.41 7.54
N LEU A 92 9.06 -7.45 6.61
CA LEU A 92 9.11 -7.77 5.19
C LEU A 92 10.44 -8.43 4.80
N GLN A 93 11.58 -7.88 5.25
CA GLN A 93 12.91 -8.40 4.93
C GLN A 93 13.15 -9.80 5.49
N SER A 94 12.66 -10.10 6.70
CA SER A 94 12.78 -11.41 7.34
C SER A 94 11.88 -12.49 6.72
N GLY A 95 10.87 -12.09 5.92
CA GLY A 95 9.88 -13.02 5.37
C GLY A 95 8.75 -13.37 6.34
N GLU A 96 8.62 -12.65 7.46
CA GLU A 96 7.45 -12.76 8.35
C GLU A 96 6.17 -12.40 7.60
N ILE A 97 6.24 -11.44 6.68
CA ILE A 97 5.17 -11.09 5.77
C ILE A 97 5.59 -11.29 4.30
N ASP A 98 4.64 -11.63 3.46
CA ASP A 98 4.83 -11.83 2.03
C ASP A 98 4.75 -10.51 1.25
N VAL A 99 3.89 -9.60 1.69
CA VAL A 99 3.66 -8.27 1.11
C VAL A 99 3.40 -7.27 2.23
N LEU A 100 3.95 -6.07 2.09
CA LEU A 100 3.67 -4.93 2.96
C LEU A 100 2.69 -3.99 2.24
N SER A 101 1.43 -3.97 2.65
CA SER A 101 0.41 -3.00 2.21
C SER A 101 -0.04 -2.19 3.42
N ARG A 102 0.67 -1.06 3.66
CA ARG A 102 0.59 -0.33 4.92
C ARG A 102 0.97 1.13 4.72
N ASN A 103 0.16 1.90 4.00
CA ASN A 103 0.40 3.34 3.77
C ASN A 103 1.92 3.68 3.77
N THR A 104 2.68 3.03 2.89
CA THR A 104 4.15 3.12 2.88
C THR A 104 4.61 3.94 1.69
N SER A 105 5.22 5.10 1.96
CA SER A 105 5.74 5.99 0.92
C SER A 105 6.92 5.35 0.19
N TRP A 106 6.88 5.36 -1.12
CA TRP A 106 7.98 4.94 -1.99
C TRP A 106 9.07 6.02 -1.99
N THR A 107 10.23 5.67 -1.50
CA THR A 107 11.40 6.54 -1.48
C THR A 107 12.64 5.77 -1.88
N ILE A 108 13.66 6.46 -2.40
CA ILE A 108 14.92 5.82 -2.80
C ILE A 108 15.59 5.06 -1.64
N ALA A 109 15.50 5.59 -0.41
CA ALA A 109 16.09 4.95 0.75
C ALA A 109 15.41 3.63 1.11
N ARG A 110 14.09 3.51 0.87
CA ARG A 110 13.32 2.28 1.10
C ARG A 110 13.47 1.30 -0.05
N ASP A 111 13.42 1.80 -1.27
CA ASP A 111 13.56 1.01 -2.48
C ASP A 111 14.99 0.45 -2.59
N ALA A 112 15.94 1.27 -3.01
CA ALA A 112 17.32 0.85 -3.23
C ALA A 112 18.07 0.57 -1.91
N GLY A 113 17.82 1.36 -0.85
CA GLY A 113 18.56 1.24 0.41
C GLY A 113 18.17 0.05 1.27
N LEU A 114 16.88 -0.33 1.29
CA LEU A 114 16.39 -1.48 2.05
C LEU A 114 16.17 -2.74 1.19
N GLY A 115 16.38 -2.66 -0.13
CA GLY A 115 16.18 -3.79 -1.02
C GLY A 115 14.70 -4.18 -1.18
N LEU A 116 13.83 -3.19 -1.40
CA LEU A 116 12.40 -3.41 -1.55
C LEU A 116 11.92 -2.96 -2.93
N ASN A 117 11.05 -3.73 -3.55
CA ASN A 117 10.33 -3.36 -4.77
C ASN A 117 8.95 -2.80 -4.40
N PHE A 118 8.66 -1.56 -4.79
CA PHE A 118 7.32 -1.00 -4.71
C PHE A 118 6.50 -1.39 -5.94
N ALA A 119 5.41 -2.10 -5.72
CA ALA A 119 4.59 -2.69 -6.78
C ALA A 119 3.50 -1.73 -7.30
N GLY A 120 3.86 -0.47 -7.48
CA GLY A 120 2.99 0.61 -7.90
C GLY A 120 2.57 1.53 -6.74
N ILE A 121 1.72 2.51 -7.06
CA ILE A 121 1.19 3.47 -6.09
C ILE A 121 -0.31 3.23 -5.98
N ASN A 122 -0.78 2.92 -4.75
CA ASN A 122 -2.19 2.74 -4.47
C ASN A 122 -2.85 3.99 -3.87
N TYR A 123 -2.05 4.99 -3.45
CA TYR A 123 -2.56 6.28 -2.99
C TYR A 123 -1.47 7.36 -3.08
N TYR A 124 -1.79 8.48 -3.73
CA TYR A 124 -0.95 9.67 -3.75
C TYR A 124 -1.34 10.58 -2.61
N ASP A 125 -0.42 10.85 -1.70
CA ASP A 125 -0.62 11.68 -0.51
C ASP A 125 0.46 12.75 -0.38
N GLY A 126 0.41 13.47 0.70
CA GLY A 126 1.39 14.43 1.15
C GLY A 126 1.25 14.67 2.64
N GLN A 127 2.30 15.12 3.29
CA GLN A 127 2.30 15.41 4.73
C GLN A 127 1.66 16.77 5.03
N GLY A 128 0.82 16.82 6.06
CA GLY A 128 0.18 18.02 6.56
C GLY A 128 0.28 18.17 8.08
N PHE A 129 -0.44 19.15 8.60
CA PHE A 129 -0.49 19.46 10.02
C PHE A 129 -1.95 19.58 10.48
N MET A 130 -2.29 19.00 11.62
CA MET A 130 -3.58 19.18 12.28
C MET A 130 -3.37 19.87 13.62
N VAL A 131 -4.19 20.89 13.89
CA VAL A 131 -4.19 21.70 15.11
C VAL A 131 -5.59 21.83 15.67
N THR A 132 -5.71 22.14 16.96
CA THR A 132 -7.03 22.49 17.52
C THR A 132 -7.45 23.88 17.06
N LYS A 133 -8.72 24.08 16.72
CA LYS A 133 -9.30 25.36 16.25
C LYS A 133 -9.06 26.51 17.24
N LYS A 134 -9.11 26.21 18.54
CA LYS A 134 -8.89 27.21 19.61
C LYS A 134 -7.50 27.85 19.57
N ARG A 135 -6.49 27.22 18.93
CA ARG A 135 -5.16 27.82 18.76
C ARG A 135 -5.13 28.95 17.73
N ASN A 136 -6.18 29.10 16.94
CA ASN A 136 -6.31 30.13 15.91
C ASN A 136 -5.11 30.18 14.91
N VAL A 137 -4.49 29.02 14.63
CA VAL A 137 -3.43 28.86 13.64
C VAL A 137 -4.05 28.65 12.27
N LYS A 138 -3.60 29.41 11.26
CA LYS A 138 -4.16 29.35 9.90
C LYS A 138 -3.19 28.79 8.86
N ASN A 139 -1.89 28.76 9.18
CA ASN A 139 -0.85 28.26 8.29
C ASN A 139 0.34 27.69 9.07
N ALA A 140 1.15 26.88 8.42
CA ALA A 140 2.27 26.19 9.03
C ALA A 140 3.40 27.12 9.50
N ALA A 141 3.52 28.35 8.96
CA ALA A 141 4.52 29.31 9.43
C ALA A 141 4.27 29.79 10.88
N GLN A 142 3.01 29.65 11.36
CA GLN A 142 2.62 30.00 12.73
C GLN A 142 2.94 28.89 13.76
N LEU A 143 3.53 27.79 13.33
CA LEU A 143 3.87 26.63 14.19
C LEU A 143 5.25 26.75 14.86
N ASN A 144 5.93 27.91 14.72
CA ASN A 144 7.24 28.09 15.36
C ASN A 144 7.15 27.93 16.88
N GLY A 145 8.00 27.06 17.45
CA GLY A 145 8.03 26.74 18.88
C GLY A 145 7.01 25.71 19.37
N ALA A 146 6.13 25.22 18.48
CA ALA A 146 5.07 24.27 18.83
C ALA A 146 5.62 22.91 19.29
N THR A 147 4.84 22.22 20.14
CA THR A 147 5.02 20.79 20.41
C THR A 147 4.32 19.98 19.32
N VAL A 148 5.05 19.06 18.68
CA VAL A 148 4.55 18.31 17.52
C VAL A 148 4.60 16.80 17.79
N CYS A 149 3.44 16.17 17.82
CA CYS A 149 3.31 14.71 17.88
C CYS A 149 3.65 14.08 16.52
N VAL A 150 4.54 13.10 16.53
CA VAL A 150 5.00 12.37 15.32
C VAL A 150 5.39 10.95 15.66
N GLN A 151 5.27 10.03 14.69
CA GLN A 151 5.73 8.65 14.82
C GLN A 151 7.16 8.50 14.29
N PRO A 152 8.05 7.77 15.00
CA PRO A 152 9.41 7.51 14.54
C PRO A 152 9.44 6.51 13.37
N GLY A 153 10.53 6.54 12.57
CA GLY A 153 10.73 5.65 11.44
C GLY A 153 9.83 5.94 10.23
N THR A 154 9.29 7.15 10.17
CA THR A 154 8.43 7.63 9.09
C THR A 154 9.11 8.68 8.23
N THR A 155 8.67 8.83 6.97
CA THR A 155 8.99 10.01 6.13
C THR A 155 8.56 11.29 6.82
N THR A 156 7.45 11.23 7.54
CA THR A 156 6.84 12.34 8.27
C THR A 156 7.80 12.97 9.31
N GLU A 157 8.52 12.12 10.06
CA GLU A 157 9.52 12.59 11.04
C GLU A 157 10.67 13.33 10.34
N LEU A 158 11.17 12.80 9.24
CA LEU A 158 12.25 13.40 8.46
C LEU A 158 11.81 14.72 7.81
N ASN A 159 10.67 14.71 7.13
CA ASN A 159 10.11 15.88 6.46
C ASN A 159 9.78 17.01 7.45
N LEU A 160 9.27 16.66 8.66
CA LEU A 160 9.02 17.63 9.73
C LEU A 160 10.30 18.40 10.08
N SER A 161 11.40 17.68 10.32
CA SER A 161 12.69 18.26 10.66
C SER A 161 13.23 19.15 9.54
N ASP A 162 13.15 18.68 8.29
CA ASP A 162 13.62 19.41 7.12
C ASP A 162 12.79 20.67 6.85
N TYR A 163 11.46 20.58 6.97
CA TYR A 163 10.55 21.72 6.76
C TYR A 163 10.86 22.84 7.78
N PHE A 164 10.90 22.51 9.08
CA PHE A 164 11.16 23.52 10.12
C PHE A 164 12.55 24.14 9.97
N ARG A 165 13.56 23.32 9.67
CA ARG A 165 14.93 23.82 9.41
C ARG A 165 14.97 24.75 8.19
N SER A 166 14.33 24.40 7.08
CA SER A 166 14.29 25.22 5.86
C SER A 166 13.61 26.57 6.06
N LYS A 167 12.62 26.61 6.97
CA LYS A 167 11.89 27.84 7.36
C LYS A 167 12.53 28.58 8.53
N LYS A 168 13.70 28.13 9.04
CA LYS A 168 14.37 28.68 10.23
C LYS A 168 13.46 28.70 11.46
N MET A 169 12.55 27.74 11.56
CA MET A 169 11.62 27.57 12.68
C MET A 169 12.14 26.50 13.65
N LYS A 170 11.65 26.56 14.88
CA LYS A 170 11.91 25.56 15.92
C LYS A 170 10.63 24.80 16.24
N PHE A 171 10.75 23.57 16.70
CA PHE A 171 9.66 22.78 17.26
C PHE A 171 10.18 21.86 18.38
N LYS A 172 9.26 21.33 19.19
CA LYS A 172 9.55 20.34 20.22
C LYS A 172 8.89 19.02 19.81
N PRO A 173 9.66 18.00 19.38
CA PRO A 173 9.07 16.73 18.98
C PRO A 173 8.54 15.96 20.19
N VAL A 174 7.35 15.38 20.05
CA VAL A 174 6.78 14.38 20.94
C VAL A 174 6.68 13.11 20.14
N VAL A 175 7.72 12.27 20.25
CA VAL A 175 7.90 11.07 19.45
C VAL A 175 7.22 9.90 20.16
N ILE A 176 6.22 9.29 19.52
CA ILE A 176 5.43 8.19 20.07
C ILE A 176 5.28 7.11 19.00
N GLU A 177 5.68 5.89 19.31
CA GLU A 177 5.76 4.78 18.36
C GLU A 177 4.40 4.24 17.93
N LYS A 178 3.49 4.00 18.90
CA LYS A 178 2.19 3.40 18.61
C LYS A 178 1.20 4.44 18.12
N LEU A 179 0.52 4.12 17.01
CA LEU A 179 -0.47 5.03 16.39
C LEU A 179 -1.56 5.44 17.39
N GLU A 180 -2.09 4.50 18.16
CA GLU A 180 -3.13 4.81 19.13
C GLU A 180 -2.65 5.78 20.22
N GLU A 181 -1.42 5.58 20.71
CA GLU A 181 -0.86 6.43 21.76
C GLU A 181 -0.55 7.84 21.25
N VAL A 182 -0.04 8.01 20.00
CA VAL A 182 0.20 9.34 19.44
C VAL A 182 -1.10 10.10 19.20
N LEU A 183 -2.16 9.42 18.76
CA LEU A 183 -3.50 10.02 18.61
C LEU A 183 -4.06 10.43 19.99
N ASN A 184 -3.99 9.56 20.97
CA ASN A 184 -4.43 9.86 22.34
C ASN A 184 -3.66 11.06 22.92
N ALA A 185 -2.34 11.15 22.71
CA ALA A 185 -1.52 12.26 23.14
C ALA A 185 -1.95 13.60 22.54
N TYR A 186 -2.21 13.61 21.21
CA TYR A 186 -2.69 14.80 20.52
C TYR A 186 -4.09 15.21 20.99
N PHE A 187 -5.06 14.30 21.01
CA PHE A 187 -6.44 14.62 21.39
C PHE A 187 -6.57 14.99 22.88
N ALA A 188 -5.68 14.48 23.75
CA ALA A 188 -5.55 14.91 25.15
C ALA A 188 -4.82 16.26 25.33
N GLY A 189 -4.32 16.89 24.24
CA GLY A 189 -3.65 18.18 24.29
C GLY A 189 -2.19 18.16 24.75
N ARG A 190 -1.52 16.96 24.75
CA ARG A 190 -0.06 16.86 25.03
C ARG A 190 0.77 17.50 23.94
N CYS A 191 0.26 17.56 22.70
CA CYS A 191 0.90 18.20 21.57
C CYS A 191 0.00 19.28 21.01
N ASP A 192 0.64 20.37 20.58
CA ASP A 192 -0.01 21.48 19.89
C ASP A 192 -0.46 21.09 18.49
N VAL A 193 0.32 20.19 17.86
CA VAL A 193 0.20 19.79 16.46
C VAL A 193 0.33 18.27 16.38
N TYR A 194 -0.48 17.65 15.52
CA TYR A 194 -0.24 16.30 15.01
C TYR A 194 0.11 16.38 13.53
N THR A 195 1.17 15.68 13.12
CA THR A 195 1.61 15.63 11.71
C THR A 195 1.73 14.20 11.22
N THR A 196 1.16 13.95 10.06
CA THR A 196 1.24 12.73 9.27
C THR A 196 0.73 13.04 7.85
N ASP A 197 0.53 12.03 7.02
CA ASP A 197 -0.14 12.13 5.72
C ASP A 197 -1.51 12.80 5.88
N VAL A 198 -1.90 13.65 4.94
CA VAL A 198 -3.17 14.40 5.00
C VAL A 198 -4.36 13.45 5.09
N SER A 199 -4.35 12.33 4.36
CA SER A 199 -5.40 11.31 4.47
C SER A 199 -5.49 10.74 5.89
N GLY A 200 -4.33 10.51 6.53
CA GLY A 200 -4.23 10.06 7.92
C GLY A 200 -4.74 11.10 8.92
N LEU A 201 -4.49 12.40 8.68
CA LEU A 201 -5.08 13.49 9.48
C LEU A 201 -6.60 13.54 9.37
N ILE A 202 -7.12 13.40 8.14
CA ILE A 202 -8.58 13.36 7.89
C ILE A 202 -9.19 12.14 8.60
N ALA A 203 -8.59 10.97 8.44
CA ALA A 203 -9.04 9.74 9.08
C ALA A 203 -9.03 9.83 10.61
N ALA A 204 -7.95 10.36 11.20
CA ALA A 204 -7.86 10.56 12.65
C ALA A 204 -8.92 11.55 13.16
N ARG A 205 -9.12 12.66 12.45
CA ARG A 205 -10.17 13.64 12.78
C ARG A 205 -11.58 13.04 12.70
N ALA A 206 -11.86 12.25 11.66
CA ALA A 206 -13.17 11.64 11.47
C ALA A 206 -13.49 10.52 12.46
N SER A 207 -12.46 9.72 12.85
CA SER A 207 -12.66 8.50 13.64
C SER A 207 -12.37 8.65 15.14
N ARG A 208 -11.59 9.66 15.56
CA ARG A 208 -11.06 9.79 16.93
C ARG A 208 -11.40 11.11 17.63
N ALA A 209 -11.70 12.18 16.88
CA ALA A 209 -12.06 13.45 17.50
C ALA A 209 -13.47 13.34 18.12
N ALA A 210 -13.64 13.82 19.36
CA ALA A 210 -14.96 13.94 19.99
C ALA A 210 -15.87 14.88 19.19
N ASN A 211 -15.29 15.95 18.63
CA ASN A 211 -15.92 16.84 17.67
C ASN A 211 -14.91 17.18 16.57
N ALA A 212 -15.15 16.69 15.36
CA ALA A 212 -14.26 16.93 14.21
C ALA A 212 -14.07 18.43 13.88
N ALA A 213 -15.09 19.27 14.14
CA ALA A 213 -15.06 20.70 13.89
C ALA A 213 -14.07 21.47 14.79
N ASP A 214 -13.61 20.87 15.89
CA ASP A 214 -12.63 21.47 16.80
C ASP A 214 -11.18 21.30 16.32
N HIS A 215 -10.96 20.57 15.22
CA HIS A 215 -9.66 20.30 14.65
C HIS A 215 -9.56 20.79 13.21
N VAL A 216 -8.51 21.54 12.92
CA VAL A 216 -8.23 22.14 11.59
C VAL A 216 -7.00 21.46 11.01
N ILE A 217 -7.13 20.96 9.78
CA ILE A 217 -5.99 20.54 8.97
C ILE A 217 -5.54 21.78 8.20
N LEU A 218 -4.27 22.17 8.38
CA LEU A 218 -3.71 23.35 7.72
C LEU A 218 -3.58 23.12 6.21
N PRO A 219 -3.61 24.20 5.40
CA PRO A 219 -3.65 24.07 3.95
C PRO A 219 -2.32 23.61 3.33
N GLU A 220 -1.20 23.74 4.05
CA GLU A 220 0.10 23.37 3.52
C GLU A 220 0.29 21.87 3.48
N VAL A 221 0.75 21.39 2.33
CA VAL A 221 1.27 20.04 2.11
C VAL A 221 2.78 20.15 1.89
N ILE A 222 3.57 19.56 2.77
CA ILE A 222 5.01 19.80 2.86
C ILE A 222 5.87 18.72 2.19
N SER A 223 5.26 17.65 1.70
CA SER A 223 5.96 16.55 1.02
C SER A 223 5.11 15.90 -0.06
N LYS A 224 5.74 15.03 -0.84
CA LYS A 224 5.07 14.03 -1.69
C LYS A 224 5.17 12.68 -1.01
N GLU A 225 4.03 12.03 -0.81
CA GLU A 225 3.93 10.71 -0.20
C GLU A 225 3.23 9.74 -1.18
N PRO A 226 3.98 9.17 -2.15
CA PRO A 226 3.45 8.14 -3.04
C PRO A 226 3.38 6.82 -2.27
N LEU A 227 2.20 6.48 -1.75
CA LEU A 227 1.99 5.27 -0.96
C LEU A 227 1.79 4.06 -1.86
N GLY A 228 2.44 2.95 -1.55
CA GLY A 228 2.29 1.74 -2.34
C GLY A 228 2.67 0.47 -1.58
N PRO A 229 2.22 -0.68 -2.11
CA PRO A 229 2.62 -1.98 -1.59
C PRO A 229 4.09 -2.25 -1.91
N ALA A 230 4.78 -2.91 -1.00
CA ALA A 230 6.16 -3.30 -1.17
C ALA A 230 6.37 -4.79 -0.96
N VAL A 231 7.30 -5.37 -1.71
CA VAL A 231 7.78 -6.75 -1.61
C VAL A 231 9.30 -6.77 -1.52
N ARG A 232 9.89 -7.90 -1.16
CA ARG A 232 11.36 -8.09 -1.15
C ARG A 232 11.92 -8.07 -2.56
N HIS A 233 13.16 -7.58 -2.73
CA HIS A 233 13.94 -7.81 -3.95
C HIS A 233 14.18 -9.30 -4.23
N GLY A 234 14.39 -9.64 -5.50
CA GLY A 234 14.85 -10.96 -5.93
C GLY A 234 13.74 -12.00 -6.11
N ASP A 235 12.46 -11.59 -6.06
CA ASP A 235 11.31 -12.43 -6.45
C ASP A 235 10.43 -11.63 -7.43
N ASP A 236 10.90 -11.57 -8.68
CA ASP A 236 10.25 -10.78 -9.74
C ASP A 236 8.84 -11.30 -10.07
N HIS A 237 8.65 -12.62 -9.95
CA HIS A 237 7.33 -13.21 -10.17
C HIS A 237 6.31 -12.76 -9.11
N TRP A 238 6.71 -12.73 -7.84
CA TRP A 238 5.86 -12.20 -6.76
C TRP A 238 5.60 -10.70 -6.91
N PHE A 239 6.65 -9.96 -7.26
CA PHE A 239 6.54 -8.53 -7.57
C PHE A 239 5.53 -8.26 -8.69
N ASP A 240 5.61 -9.02 -9.79
CA ASP A 240 4.68 -8.89 -10.91
C ASP A 240 3.25 -9.24 -10.50
N LEU A 241 3.06 -10.30 -9.71
CA LEU A 241 1.72 -10.67 -9.24
C LEU A 241 1.08 -9.58 -8.40
N VAL A 242 1.81 -8.99 -7.44
CA VAL A 242 1.31 -7.90 -6.60
C VAL A 242 1.05 -6.65 -7.44
N LYS A 243 1.97 -6.28 -8.32
CA LYS A 243 1.87 -5.14 -9.21
C LYS A 243 0.66 -5.23 -10.14
N TRP A 244 0.50 -6.34 -10.84
CA TRP A 244 -0.63 -6.55 -11.76
C TRP A 244 -1.96 -6.70 -11.04
N SER A 245 -1.98 -7.16 -9.78
CA SER A 245 -3.20 -7.13 -8.97
C SER A 245 -3.69 -5.71 -8.70
N LEU A 246 -2.78 -4.77 -8.39
CA LEU A 246 -3.11 -3.36 -8.26
C LEU A 246 -3.56 -2.74 -9.59
N PHE A 247 -2.80 -3.00 -10.67
CA PHE A 247 -3.11 -2.45 -11.98
C PHE A 247 -4.45 -2.98 -12.52
N ALA A 248 -4.78 -4.24 -12.26
CA ALA A 248 -6.10 -4.77 -12.59
C ALA A 248 -7.25 -4.01 -11.92
N MET A 249 -7.09 -3.58 -10.67
CA MET A 249 -8.11 -2.77 -9.99
C MET A 249 -8.26 -1.39 -10.64
N ILE A 250 -7.16 -0.76 -11.04
CA ILE A 250 -7.16 0.57 -11.69
C ILE A 250 -7.73 0.48 -13.11
N ASP A 251 -7.25 -0.47 -13.92
CA ASP A 251 -7.75 -0.68 -15.29
C ASP A 251 -9.24 -1.03 -15.32
N ALA A 252 -9.72 -1.81 -14.34
CA ALA A 252 -11.12 -2.14 -14.23
C ALA A 252 -11.99 -0.90 -13.96
N GLU A 253 -11.53 0.04 -13.15
CA GLU A 253 -12.22 1.32 -12.96
C GLU A 253 -12.27 2.10 -14.28
N GLU A 254 -11.16 2.18 -15.02
CA GLU A 254 -11.08 2.86 -16.30
C GLU A 254 -12.03 2.24 -17.35
N LEU A 255 -12.18 0.92 -17.33
CA LEU A 255 -13.07 0.18 -18.21
C LEU A 255 -14.53 0.15 -17.74
N GLY A 256 -14.85 0.74 -16.59
CA GLY A 256 -16.19 0.71 -15.99
C GLY A 256 -16.61 -0.67 -15.49
N LEU A 257 -15.65 -1.57 -15.24
CA LEU A 257 -15.90 -2.92 -14.72
C LEU A 257 -16.01 -2.86 -13.19
N THR A 258 -17.09 -3.39 -12.64
CA THR A 258 -17.36 -3.40 -11.21
C THR A 258 -17.61 -4.81 -10.70
N SER A 259 -17.59 -4.99 -9.38
CA SER A 259 -17.95 -6.25 -8.72
C SER A 259 -19.34 -6.75 -9.08
N LYS A 260 -20.26 -5.83 -9.46
CA LYS A 260 -21.64 -6.11 -9.84
C LYS A 260 -21.81 -6.42 -11.34
N THR A 261 -20.90 -5.93 -12.19
CA THR A 261 -21.06 -6.02 -13.65
C THR A 261 -20.16 -7.05 -14.32
N ILE A 262 -19.05 -7.44 -13.68
CA ILE A 262 -18.01 -8.29 -14.27
C ILE A 262 -18.53 -9.66 -14.75
N ASP A 263 -19.53 -10.24 -14.12
CA ASP A 263 -20.12 -11.54 -14.48
C ASP A 263 -20.68 -11.57 -15.92
N ARG A 264 -21.11 -10.41 -16.43
CA ARG A 264 -21.76 -10.31 -17.75
C ARG A 264 -20.75 -10.03 -18.86
N GLN A 265 -19.47 -9.91 -18.53
CA GLN A 265 -18.45 -9.39 -19.45
C GLN A 265 -17.72 -10.48 -20.25
N GLU A 266 -17.91 -11.75 -19.96
CA GLU A 266 -17.30 -12.85 -20.73
C GLU A 266 -17.70 -12.83 -22.22
N LYS A 267 -18.91 -12.32 -22.52
CA LYS A 267 -19.44 -12.18 -23.87
C LYS A 267 -19.35 -10.75 -24.42
N SER A 268 -18.56 -9.88 -23.79
CA SER A 268 -18.38 -8.51 -24.25
C SER A 268 -17.84 -8.47 -25.68
N ALA A 269 -18.32 -7.54 -26.51
CA ALA A 269 -17.73 -7.29 -27.82
C ALA A 269 -16.34 -6.60 -27.74
N ASN A 270 -15.96 -6.05 -26.57
CA ASN A 270 -14.68 -5.40 -26.37
C ASN A 270 -13.59 -6.44 -26.03
N PRO A 271 -12.56 -6.63 -26.88
CA PRO A 271 -11.52 -7.62 -26.63
C PRO A 271 -10.71 -7.37 -25.33
N VAL A 272 -10.57 -6.12 -24.88
CA VAL A 272 -9.91 -5.79 -23.62
C VAL A 272 -10.71 -6.33 -22.44
N VAL A 273 -12.02 -6.14 -22.49
CA VAL A 273 -12.94 -6.62 -21.46
C VAL A 273 -13.00 -8.16 -21.45
N GLN A 274 -12.97 -8.81 -22.63
CA GLN A 274 -12.88 -10.28 -22.70
C GLN A 274 -11.63 -10.83 -22.03
N ARG A 275 -10.48 -10.18 -22.25
CA ARG A 275 -9.22 -10.55 -21.56
C ARG A 275 -9.33 -10.39 -20.05
N PHE A 276 -9.92 -9.29 -19.60
CA PHE A 276 -10.18 -9.04 -18.19
C PHE A 276 -11.08 -10.10 -17.54
N ALA A 277 -12.14 -10.49 -18.24
CA ALA A 277 -13.04 -11.53 -17.78
C ALA A 277 -12.44 -12.96 -17.83
N GLY A 278 -11.21 -13.10 -18.38
CA GLY A 278 -10.57 -14.41 -18.57
C GLY A 278 -11.18 -15.25 -19.69
N ALA A 279 -11.98 -14.64 -20.59
CA ALA A 279 -12.57 -15.30 -21.74
C ALA A 279 -11.56 -15.49 -22.88
N SER A 280 -10.54 -14.64 -22.96
CA SER A 280 -9.46 -14.72 -23.95
C SER A 280 -8.13 -14.27 -23.35
N GLY A 281 -7.02 -14.60 -24.03
CA GLY A 281 -5.66 -14.24 -23.61
C GLY A 281 -5.03 -15.22 -22.61
N GLU A 282 -3.70 -15.10 -22.45
CA GLU A 282 -2.86 -16.01 -21.68
C GLU A 282 -2.18 -15.33 -20.48
N PHE A 283 -2.72 -14.19 -20.00
CA PHE A 283 -2.07 -13.38 -18.97
C PHE A 283 -1.95 -14.09 -17.62
N GLY A 284 -2.95 -14.90 -17.25
CA GLY A 284 -2.85 -15.74 -16.06
C GLY A 284 -1.66 -16.71 -16.16
N ARG A 285 -1.46 -17.36 -17.33
CA ARG A 285 -0.30 -18.24 -17.54
C ARG A 285 1.03 -17.50 -17.44
N MET A 286 1.11 -16.26 -17.94
CA MET A 286 2.31 -15.41 -17.82
C MET A 286 2.65 -15.10 -16.34
N LEU A 287 1.62 -14.95 -15.50
CA LEU A 287 1.73 -14.75 -14.07
C LEU A 287 1.75 -16.07 -13.26
N GLY A 288 1.75 -17.24 -13.93
CA GLY A 288 1.73 -18.55 -13.26
C GLY A 288 0.47 -18.83 -12.43
N ILE A 289 -0.67 -18.20 -12.76
CA ILE A 289 -1.93 -18.28 -12.04
C ILE A 289 -3.11 -18.57 -12.97
N ASP A 290 -4.31 -18.71 -12.43
CA ASP A 290 -5.52 -18.97 -13.19
C ASP A 290 -5.83 -17.85 -14.22
N LYS A 291 -6.37 -18.22 -15.37
CA LYS A 291 -6.75 -17.27 -16.43
C LYS A 291 -7.80 -16.25 -16.00
N ARG A 292 -8.61 -16.54 -15.00
CA ARG A 292 -9.65 -15.65 -14.44
C ARG A 292 -9.15 -14.78 -13.30
N TRP A 293 -7.85 -14.65 -13.10
CA TRP A 293 -7.25 -13.90 -11.99
C TRP A 293 -7.80 -12.48 -11.86
N ALA A 294 -7.86 -11.69 -12.94
CA ALA A 294 -8.38 -10.34 -12.92
C ALA A 294 -9.91 -10.32 -12.66
N TYR A 295 -10.67 -11.24 -13.26
CA TYR A 295 -12.07 -11.43 -12.92
C TYR A 295 -12.26 -11.71 -11.42
N ASN A 296 -11.48 -12.62 -10.84
CA ASN A 296 -11.55 -12.98 -9.42
C ASN A 296 -11.30 -11.77 -8.51
N ILE A 297 -10.34 -10.91 -8.87
CA ILE A 297 -10.08 -9.65 -8.16
C ILE A 297 -11.34 -8.79 -8.17
N ILE A 298 -11.85 -8.47 -9.36
CA ILE A 298 -12.95 -7.52 -9.49
C ILE A 298 -14.23 -8.07 -8.90
N LYS A 299 -14.50 -9.36 -9.10
CA LYS A 299 -15.70 -9.99 -8.54
C LYS A 299 -15.76 -9.96 -7.02
N GLN A 300 -14.63 -10.19 -6.35
CA GLN A 300 -14.58 -10.39 -4.90
C GLN A 300 -14.17 -9.14 -4.13
N VAL A 301 -13.40 -8.25 -4.74
CA VAL A 301 -12.87 -7.05 -4.10
C VAL A 301 -13.46 -5.78 -4.71
N GLY A 302 -13.69 -5.77 -6.02
CA GLY A 302 -14.08 -4.60 -6.79
C GLY A 302 -12.91 -3.91 -7.46
N ASN A 303 -13.21 -2.87 -8.25
CA ASN A 303 -12.21 -2.02 -8.86
C ASN A 303 -11.64 -1.00 -7.84
N TYR A 304 -10.65 -0.19 -8.26
CA TYR A 304 -10.01 0.79 -7.39
C TYR A 304 -11.02 1.86 -6.89
N GLY A 305 -11.93 2.32 -7.73
CA GLY A 305 -13.00 3.26 -7.36
C GLY A 305 -13.92 2.70 -6.29
N GLU A 306 -14.38 1.43 -6.44
CA GLU A 306 -15.22 0.78 -5.44
C GLU A 306 -14.49 0.65 -4.08
N SER A 307 -13.19 0.32 -4.12
CA SER A 307 -12.37 0.26 -2.90
C SER A 307 -12.21 1.62 -2.24
N PHE A 308 -11.95 2.67 -3.03
CA PHE A 308 -11.84 4.04 -2.53
C PHE A 308 -13.16 4.53 -1.91
N GLU A 309 -14.26 4.35 -2.61
CA GLU A 309 -15.60 4.78 -2.16
C GLU A 309 -16.03 4.08 -0.87
N ARG A 310 -15.73 2.80 -0.75
CA ARG A 310 -16.07 2.02 0.44
C ARG A 310 -15.26 2.40 1.67
N ASN A 311 -13.97 2.73 1.50
CA ASN A 311 -13.04 2.86 2.61
C ASN A 311 -12.71 4.32 2.99
N LEU A 312 -12.56 5.21 2.01
CA LEU A 312 -12.03 6.56 2.21
C LEU A 312 -13.10 7.65 2.13
N THR A 313 -14.05 7.52 1.22
CA THR A 313 -15.13 8.51 1.05
C THR A 313 -15.95 8.72 2.33
N PRO A 314 -16.30 7.68 3.13
CA PRO A 314 -17.05 7.88 4.37
C PRO A 314 -16.31 8.69 5.44
N LEU A 315 -14.97 8.76 5.35
CA LEU A 315 -14.13 9.57 6.24
C LEU A 315 -13.99 11.02 5.77
N GLY A 316 -14.59 11.38 4.63
CA GLY A 316 -14.46 12.70 4.02
C GLY A 316 -13.16 12.89 3.21
N VAL A 317 -12.47 11.81 2.85
CA VAL A 317 -11.31 11.87 1.96
C VAL A 317 -11.77 11.98 0.53
N ALA A 318 -11.44 13.10 -0.12
CA ALA A 318 -11.75 13.31 -1.54
C ALA A 318 -10.77 12.56 -2.44
N ARG A 319 -11.23 12.12 -3.62
CA ARG A 319 -10.37 11.49 -4.64
C ARG A 319 -9.17 12.38 -5.03
N GLY A 320 -9.40 13.68 -5.23
CA GLY A 320 -8.35 14.64 -5.59
C GLY A 320 -7.46 14.11 -6.73
N VAL A 321 -6.15 14.08 -6.49
CA VAL A 321 -5.16 13.53 -7.43
C VAL A 321 -5.24 11.99 -7.58
N ASN A 322 -5.98 11.30 -6.72
CA ASN A 322 -6.22 9.86 -6.80
C ASN A 322 -7.35 9.48 -7.77
N LYS A 323 -7.85 10.42 -8.58
CA LYS A 323 -8.69 10.13 -9.74
C LYS A 323 -7.87 9.45 -10.83
N LEU A 324 -8.53 8.76 -11.76
CA LEU A 324 -7.89 8.22 -12.96
C LEU A 324 -7.24 9.34 -13.79
N TRP A 325 -6.21 9.01 -14.53
CA TRP A 325 -5.47 9.93 -15.40
C TRP A 325 -6.38 10.64 -16.41
N ASN A 326 -7.36 9.93 -16.99
CA ASN A 326 -8.35 10.47 -17.94
C ASN A 326 -9.44 11.33 -17.26
N GLN A 327 -9.44 11.43 -15.94
CA GLN A 327 -10.30 12.29 -15.10
C GLN A 327 -9.50 13.41 -14.42
N GLY A 328 -8.26 13.67 -14.88
CA GLY A 328 -7.37 14.70 -14.33
C GLY A 328 -6.64 14.30 -13.04
N GLY A 329 -6.54 13.01 -12.74
CA GLY A 329 -5.77 12.47 -11.63
C GLY A 329 -4.43 11.85 -12.03
N LEU A 330 -3.81 11.13 -11.11
CA LEU A 330 -2.52 10.45 -11.28
C LEU A 330 -2.64 8.92 -11.30
N MET A 331 -3.83 8.35 -11.07
CA MET A 331 -4.00 6.92 -11.11
C MET A 331 -3.94 6.44 -12.55
N TYR A 332 -2.84 5.74 -12.87
CA TYR A 332 -2.53 5.23 -14.19
C TYR A 332 -1.98 3.81 -14.07
N ALA A 333 -2.53 2.88 -14.84
CA ALA A 333 -2.02 1.52 -14.94
C ALA A 333 -1.63 1.19 -16.39
N PRO A 334 -0.55 0.39 -16.61
CA PRO A 334 -0.25 -0.17 -17.92
C PRO A 334 -1.37 -1.10 -18.39
N PRO A 335 -1.75 -1.09 -19.68
CA PRO A 335 -2.87 -1.85 -20.19
C PRO A 335 -2.60 -3.36 -20.19
N LEU A 336 -3.62 -4.16 -19.96
CA LEU A 336 -3.61 -5.63 -20.15
C LEU A 336 -3.60 -5.98 -21.66
N ARG A 337 -2.40 -6.14 -22.24
CA ARG A 337 -2.18 -6.46 -23.67
C ARG A 337 -1.13 -7.53 -23.87
#